data_7afb36b4af35471567b9bd1adba31358
#
_entry.id   7afb36b4af35471567b9bd1adba31358
#
_cell.length_a   1.000
_cell.length_b   1.000
_cell.length_c   1.000
_cell.angle_alpha   90.00
_cell.angle_beta   90.00
_cell.angle_gamma   90.00
#
_symmetry.space_group_name_H-M   'P 1'
#
loop_
_entity.id
_entity.type
_entity.pdbx_description
1 polymer ?
#
loop_
_entity_poly.entity_id
_entity_poly.type
_entity_poly.pdbx_seq_one_letter_code
_entity_poly.pdbx_strand_id
1 'polypeptide(L)'
;MKRWGLDMSFVTAAPQEVQAAARNLAGIRSMLAESSASAAAPTAAVVAAAEDQVSAQIAALFSAFGQDYQVIGAQAQQFHERFVDLLSAGAGAYLGTDVANAEQGLRNAVAGDGVVGGAVTALQNGGGLPSALRGFQPGLAPALLAPAAGTGLASIAGPYQALFQHTAANLRILGNTWLANPAPFLQQFVANQTGYAQTIAAGAEYIIQNFPAVVAGLPANIQAFVQALLAFNPGPYVQQFIANQMAYAQIVATSLQNAAHDFGAGLQALPAAFQSALQALQTGDIAGAVADVAQGFVGLLAPGVAVTTTGNIAVAPGLIAAVTPTGVVGDLLPILTIPGMMAQNLTDLLPPGSIPALISQNFTNLIETVTDTSLAAQVLFTTRLFPLPPTANLSVSLAAGLPMALTLDAVGAPINAGNAFGSTVTTFVDEVQTGNFSGAIGTVIDGPAVIADAFLNGQTTLPIGFDLSGFPVTVNLPLNGILVPPTAYTASLDSGIPVIGTVTVPVGGTPISGLATGLLIYAPEQLAAAITPAG
;
A
#
# COMPACT_ATOMS: atom_id res chain seq x y z
N MET A 1 7.87 -46.23 -23.59
CA MET A 1 6.94 -45.21 -23.08
C MET A 1 7.41 -44.82 -21.68
N LYS A 2 8.16 -43.71 -21.57
CA LYS A 2 8.60 -43.15 -20.28
C LYS A 2 7.54 -42.16 -19.83
N ARG A 3 6.91 -42.42 -18.66
CA ARG A 3 5.98 -41.51 -18.01
C ARG A 3 6.79 -40.34 -17.44
N TRP A 4 6.44 -39.15 -17.82
CA TRP A 4 6.90 -37.91 -17.20
C TRP A 4 6.14 -37.73 -15.89
N GLY A 5 6.85 -37.89 -14.78
CA GLY A 5 6.34 -37.42 -13.47
C GLY A 5 6.52 -35.91 -13.43
N LEU A 6 5.43 -35.18 -13.31
CA LEU A 6 5.43 -33.77 -13.01
C LEU A 6 5.84 -33.62 -11.54
N ASP A 7 7.07 -33.18 -11.29
CA ASP A 7 7.46 -32.70 -9.96
C ASP A 7 6.71 -31.39 -9.70
N MET A 8 5.70 -31.49 -8.83
CA MET A 8 4.96 -30.31 -8.38
C MET A 8 5.72 -29.65 -7.24
N SER A 9 5.96 -28.35 -7.39
CA SER A 9 6.53 -27.51 -6.36
C SER A 9 5.66 -27.54 -5.11
N PHE A 10 6.24 -27.89 -3.96
CA PHE A 10 5.55 -27.92 -2.68
C PHE A 10 5.33 -26.51 -2.17
N VAL A 11 4.09 -26.02 -2.27
CA VAL A 11 3.62 -24.91 -1.45
C VAL A 11 3.28 -25.51 -0.09
N THR A 12 4.08 -25.25 0.91
CA THR A 12 3.78 -25.64 2.29
C THR A 12 2.76 -24.67 2.85
N ALA A 13 1.49 -24.92 2.65
CA ALA A 13 0.43 -24.24 3.36
C ALA A 13 0.34 -24.82 4.78
N ALA A 14 0.00 -23.99 5.77
CA ALA A 14 -0.36 -24.45 7.13
C ALA A 14 -1.90 -24.48 7.26
N PRO A 15 -2.59 -25.53 6.75
CA PRO A 15 -4.06 -25.55 6.66
C PRO A 15 -4.74 -25.42 8.02
N GLN A 16 -4.08 -25.88 9.08
CA GLN A 16 -4.58 -25.78 10.46
C GLN A 16 -4.59 -24.34 10.96
N GLU A 17 -3.58 -23.55 10.63
CA GLU A 17 -3.52 -22.12 10.97
C GLU A 17 -4.55 -21.33 10.17
N VAL A 18 -4.72 -21.65 8.88
CA VAL A 18 -5.76 -21.04 8.05
C VAL A 18 -7.17 -21.36 8.58
N GLN A 19 -7.41 -22.60 9.03
CA GLN A 19 -8.67 -22.97 9.69
C GLN A 19 -8.87 -22.26 11.04
N ALA A 20 -7.80 -22.04 11.81
CA ALA A 20 -7.87 -21.27 13.05
C ALA A 20 -8.21 -19.79 12.76
N ALA A 21 -7.58 -19.19 11.74
CA ALA A 21 -7.91 -17.84 11.28
C ALA A 21 -9.37 -17.73 10.80
N ALA A 22 -9.87 -18.71 10.04
CA ALA A 22 -11.26 -18.75 9.60
C ALA A 22 -12.24 -18.80 10.79
N ARG A 23 -11.94 -19.57 11.84
CA ARG A 23 -12.74 -19.59 13.08
C ARG A 23 -12.73 -18.25 13.82
N ASN A 24 -11.57 -17.60 13.90
CA ASN A 24 -11.47 -16.27 14.52
C ASN A 24 -12.30 -15.23 13.74
N LEU A 25 -12.24 -15.26 12.43
CA LEU A 25 -13.05 -14.40 11.55
C LEU A 25 -14.55 -14.66 11.75
N ALA A 26 -14.97 -15.92 11.88
CA ALA A 26 -16.36 -16.26 12.19
C ALA A 26 -16.80 -15.69 13.55
N GLY A 27 -15.91 -15.67 14.55
CA GLY A 27 -16.14 -15.02 15.84
C GLY A 27 -16.35 -13.51 15.72
N ILE A 28 -15.52 -12.83 14.93
CA ILE A 28 -15.66 -11.39 14.65
C ILE A 28 -17.01 -11.10 13.99
N ARG A 29 -17.44 -11.93 13.04
CA ARG A 29 -18.76 -11.81 12.42
C ARG A 29 -19.90 -11.85 13.44
N SER A 30 -19.84 -12.78 14.38
CA SER A 30 -20.87 -12.93 15.40
C SER A 30 -20.97 -11.68 16.29
N MET A 31 -19.83 -11.13 16.71
CA MET A 31 -19.79 -9.88 17.50
C MET A 31 -20.31 -8.68 16.70
N LEU A 32 -19.96 -8.59 15.40
CA LEU A 32 -20.43 -7.51 14.52
C LEU A 32 -21.94 -7.61 14.30
N ALA A 33 -22.48 -8.83 14.10
CA ALA A 33 -23.92 -9.06 13.94
C ALA A 33 -24.70 -8.65 15.19
N GLU A 34 -24.20 -9.00 16.37
CA GLU A 34 -24.81 -8.62 17.65
C GLU A 34 -24.78 -7.10 17.87
N SER A 35 -23.63 -6.45 17.60
CA SER A 35 -23.49 -5.01 17.68
C SER A 35 -24.41 -4.28 16.70
N SER A 36 -24.49 -4.74 15.46
CA SER A 36 -25.39 -4.17 14.44
C SER A 36 -26.85 -4.36 14.80
N ALA A 37 -27.24 -5.52 15.35
CA ALA A 37 -28.60 -5.78 15.80
C ALA A 37 -28.98 -4.87 17.00
N SER A 38 -28.07 -4.63 17.93
CA SER A 38 -28.29 -3.72 19.06
C SER A 38 -28.43 -2.26 18.61
N ALA A 39 -27.71 -1.85 17.56
CA ALA A 39 -27.77 -0.52 16.99
C ALA A 39 -28.97 -0.30 16.05
N ALA A 40 -29.64 -1.35 15.56
CA ALA A 40 -30.68 -1.26 14.56
C ALA A 40 -31.87 -0.38 14.98
N ALA A 41 -32.45 -0.66 16.15
CA ALA A 41 -33.62 0.08 16.64
C ALA A 41 -33.31 1.57 16.90
N PRO A 42 -32.24 1.95 17.64
CA PRO A 42 -31.96 3.36 17.91
C PRO A 42 -31.54 4.17 16.67
N THR A 43 -30.99 3.52 15.63
CA THR A 43 -30.54 4.23 14.42
C THR A 43 -31.62 4.28 13.32
N ALA A 44 -32.46 3.25 13.19
CA ALA A 44 -33.51 3.20 12.16
C ALA A 44 -34.87 3.76 12.59
N ALA A 45 -35.04 4.07 13.90
CA ALA A 45 -36.26 4.65 14.43
C ALA A 45 -35.94 5.89 15.30
N VAL A 46 -35.31 6.89 14.68
CA VAL A 46 -34.93 8.14 15.34
C VAL A 46 -36.21 8.95 15.62
N VAL A 47 -36.42 9.31 16.88
CA VAL A 47 -37.56 10.13 17.30
C VAL A 47 -37.29 11.58 17.00
N ALA A 48 -38.30 12.31 16.49
CA ALA A 48 -38.22 13.77 16.29
C ALA A 48 -37.91 14.48 17.61
N ALA A 49 -37.02 15.46 17.58
CA ALA A 49 -36.62 16.22 18.78
C ALA A 49 -37.72 17.16 19.29
N ALA A 50 -38.63 17.56 18.40
CA ALA A 50 -39.78 18.40 18.70
C ALA A 50 -40.95 18.04 17.77
N GLU A 51 -42.16 18.56 18.08
CA GLU A 51 -43.37 18.33 17.28
C GLU A 51 -43.46 19.24 16.04
N ASP A 52 -42.33 19.79 15.58
CA ASP A 52 -42.28 20.63 14.38
C ASP A 52 -41.88 19.84 13.12
N GLN A 53 -42.25 20.39 11.95
CA GLN A 53 -42.04 19.75 10.68
C GLN A 53 -40.56 19.54 10.33
N VAL A 54 -39.65 20.40 10.78
CA VAL A 54 -38.22 20.30 10.51
C VAL A 54 -37.61 19.16 11.31
N SER A 55 -37.93 19.08 12.62
CA SER A 55 -37.50 17.97 13.48
C SER A 55 -38.00 16.62 12.97
N ALA A 56 -39.25 16.56 12.47
CA ALA A 56 -39.80 15.34 11.88
C ALA A 56 -39.06 14.92 10.57
N GLN A 57 -38.73 15.89 9.71
CA GLN A 57 -38.00 15.62 8.47
C GLN A 57 -36.55 15.17 8.74
N ILE A 58 -35.88 15.80 9.70
CA ILE A 58 -34.53 15.42 10.11
C ILE A 58 -34.52 14.01 10.71
N ALA A 59 -35.47 13.69 11.59
CA ALA A 59 -35.61 12.36 12.16
C ALA A 59 -35.87 11.30 11.08
N ALA A 60 -36.72 11.61 10.10
CA ALA A 60 -36.96 10.73 8.96
C ALA A 60 -35.71 10.51 8.10
N LEU A 61 -34.92 11.56 7.88
CA LEU A 61 -33.65 11.47 7.15
C LEU A 61 -32.66 10.58 7.87
N PHE A 62 -32.44 10.77 9.16
CA PHE A 62 -31.54 9.92 9.95
C PHE A 62 -32.04 8.49 10.03
N SER A 63 -33.36 8.26 10.15
CA SER A 63 -33.93 6.93 10.13
C SER A 63 -33.70 6.22 8.79
N ALA A 64 -33.79 6.94 7.67
CA ALA A 64 -33.49 6.41 6.33
C ALA A 64 -32.00 6.00 6.24
N PHE A 65 -31.08 6.85 6.64
CA PHE A 65 -29.65 6.51 6.69
C PHE A 65 -29.36 5.31 7.61
N GLY A 66 -30.06 5.23 8.75
CA GLY A 66 -29.96 4.07 9.65
C GLY A 66 -30.41 2.77 8.96
N GLN A 67 -31.48 2.82 8.17
CA GLN A 67 -31.96 1.68 7.38
C GLN A 67 -30.95 1.31 6.27
N ASP A 68 -30.42 2.28 5.53
CA ASP A 68 -29.39 2.05 4.52
C ASP A 68 -28.13 1.43 5.13
N TYR A 69 -27.70 1.90 6.30
CA TYR A 69 -26.60 1.29 7.04
C TYR A 69 -26.87 -0.18 7.37
N GLN A 70 -28.08 -0.55 7.79
CA GLN A 70 -28.44 -1.93 8.08
C GLN A 70 -28.39 -2.80 6.82
N VAL A 71 -28.83 -2.28 5.68
CA VAL A 71 -28.73 -2.98 4.38
C VAL A 71 -27.28 -3.24 4.00
N ILE A 72 -26.43 -2.21 4.08
CA ILE A 72 -24.99 -2.34 3.77
C ILE A 72 -24.32 -3.29 4.75
N GLY A 73 -24.65 -3.19 6.05
CA GLY A 73 -24.16 -4.09 7.09
C GLY A 73 -24.50 -5.56 6.82
N ALA A 74 -25.74 -5.83 6.39
CA ALA A 74 -26.17 -7.18 6.01
C ALA A 74 -25.41 -7.71 4.78
N GLN A 75 -25.15 -6.87 3.78
CA GLN A 75 -24.33 -7.24 2.61
C GLN A 75 -22.88 -7.54 3.00
N ALA A 76 -22.29 -6.72 3.87
CA ALA A 76 -20.93 -6.92 4.38
C ALA A 76 -20.83 -8.25 5.18
N GLN A 77 -21.84 -8.58 5.99
CA GLN A 77 -21.90 -9.85 6.72
C GLN A 77 -21.98 -11.05 5.76
N GLN A 78 -22.80 -10.97 4.70
CA GLN A 78 -22.88 -12.02 3.68
C GLN A 78 -21.57 -12.20 2.91
N PHE A 79 -20.88 -11.10 2.58
CA PHE A 79 -19.56 -11.17 1.96
C PHE A 79 -18.56 -11.85 2.89
N HIS A 80 -18.53 -11.45 4.15
CA HIS A 80 -17.65 -12.03 5.16
C HIS A 80 -17.90 -13.51 5.37
N GLU A 81 -19.16 -13.94 5.39
CA GLU A 81 -19.53 -15.37 5.47
C GLU A 81 -18.96 -16.18 4.31
N ARG A 82 -19.19 -15.71 3.08
CA ARG A 82 -18.64 -16.36 1.88
C ARG A 82 -17.12 -16.41 1.88
N PHE A 83 -16.48 -15.36 2.37
CA PHE A 83 -15.03 -15.30 2.50
C PHE A 83 -14.51 -16.35 3.50
N VAL A 84 -15.12 -16.46 4.67
CA VAL A 84 -14.77 -17.47 5.68
C VAL A 84 -15.00 -18.89 5.17
N ASP A 85 -16.10 -19.12 4.44
CA ASP A 85 -16.41 -20.41 3.83
C ASP A 85 -15.37 -20.80 2.77
N LEU A 86 -14.99 -19.86 1.88
CA LEU A 86 -13.94 -20.08 0.87
C LEU A 86 -12.58 -20.35 1.51
N LEU A 87 -12.25 -19.63 2.58
CA LEU A 87 -11.00 -19.82 3.31
C LEU A 87 -10.96 -21.21 3.97
N SER A 88 -12.08 -21.64 4.58
CA SER A 88 -12.23 -22.95 5.20
C SER A 88 -12.20 -24.09 4.18
N ALA A 89 -12.87 -23.90 3.03
CA ALA A 89 -12.88 -24.87 1.94
C ALA A 89 -11.48 -25.00 1.30
N GLY A 90 -10.79 -23.87 1.10
CA GLY A 90 -9.40 -23.85 0.62
C GLY A 90 -8.47 -24.62 1.55
N ALA A 91 -8.52 -24.36 2.86
CA ALA A 91 -7.74 -25.08 3.86
C ALA A 91 -8.06 -26.58 3.87
N GLY A 92 -9.33 -26.95 3.72
CA GLY A 92 -9.77 -28.35 3.62
C GLY A 92 -9.24 -29.04 2.36
N ALA A 93 -9.22 -28.34 1.22
CA ALA A 93 -8.68 -28.87 -0.04
C ALA A 93 -7.17 -29.14 0.06
N TYR A 94 -6.42 -28.22 0.69
CA TYR A 94 -4.97 -28.42 0.93
C TYR A 94 -4.72 -29.62 1.85
N LEU A 95 -5.48 -29.75 2.95
CA LEU A 95 -5.41 -30.93 3.84
C LEU A 95 -5.67 -32.23 3.10
N GLY A 96 -6.69 -32.26 2.25
CA GLY A 96 -7.03 -33.44 1.45
C GLY A 96 -5.92 -33.79 0.44
N THR A 97 -5.33 -32.78 -0.19
CA THR A 97 -4.22 -32.96 -1.14
C THR A 97 -2.95 -33.45 -0.43
N ASP A 98 -2.63 -32.88 0.74
CA ASP A 98 -1.46 -33.28 1.52
C ASP A 98 -1.57 -34.73 2.01
N VAL A 99 -2.77 -35.16 2.45
CA VAL A 99 -3.04 -36.54 2.82
C VAL A 99 -2.90 -37.47 1.62
N ALA A 100 -3.45 -37.11 0.46
CA ALA A 100 -3.34 -37.92 -0.75
C ALA A 100 -1.89 -38.03 -1.24
N ASN A 101 -1.12 -36.92 -1.18
CA ASN A 101 0.31 -36.91 -1.54
C ASN A 101 1.14 -37.74 -0.54
N ALA A 102 0.82 -37.67 0.75
CA ALA A 102 1.48 -38.47 1.77
C ALA A 102 1.19 -39.98 1.60
N GLU A 103 -0.06 -40.36 1.26
CA GLU A 103 -0.39 -41.73 0.89
C GLU A 103 0.33 -42.20 -0.36
N GLN A 104 0.42 -41.37 -1.37
CA GLN A 104 1.12 -41.70 -2.62
C GLN A 104 2.64 -41.77 -2.41
N GLY A 105 3.20 -40.88 -1.59
CA GLY A 105 4.60 -40.92 -1.16
C GLY A 105 4.89 -42.22 -0.37
N LEU A 106 4.00 -42.61 0.52
CA LEU A 106 4.11 -43.86 1.29
C LEU A 106 4.03 -45.10 0.39
N ARG A 107 3.09 -45.13 -0.57
CA ARG A 107 2.98 -46.22 -1.56
C ARG A 107 4.22 -46.34 -2.44
N ASN A 108 4.79 -45.20 -2.85
CA ASN A 108 6.03 -45.18 -3.64
C ASN A 108 7.26 -45.62 -2.80
N ALA A 109 7.28 -45.23 -1.52
CA ALA A 109 8.34 -45.65 -0.58
C ALA A 109 8.27 -47.13 -0.23
N VAL A 110 7.08 -47.74 -0.18
CA VAL A 110 6.89 -49.17 0.04
C VAL A 110 7.23 -50.01 -1.19
N ALA A 111 7.17 -49.39 -2.40
CA ALA A 111 7.50 -50.08 -3.65
C ALA A 111 8.98 -50.01 -4.04
N GLY A 112 9.82 -49.26 -3.33
CA GLY A 112 11.27 -49.05 -3.58
C GLY A 112 12.11 -49.54 -2.39
N ASP A 113 12.88 -50.61 -2.60
CA ASP A 113 13.82 -51.15 -1.61
C ASP A 113 14.88 -50.11 -1.24
N GLY A 114 14.94 -49.67 0.02
CA GLY A 114 16.14 -49.09 0.59
C GLY A 114 16.03 -48.00 1.65
N VAL A 115 14.90 -47.33 1.88
CA VAL A 115 14.80 -46.24 2.87
C VAL A 115 13.69 -46.46 3.91
N VAL A 116 13.00 -47.56 3.84
CA VAL A 116 11.72 -47.81 4.58
C VAL A 116 11.91 -48.34 5.98
N GLY A 117 13.07 -48.86 6.34
CA GLY A 117 13.30 -49.48 7.67
C GLY A 117 13.15 -48.52 8.87
N GLY A 118 13.46 -47.24 8.72
CA GLY A 118 13.42 -46.26 9.81
C GLY A 118 12.04 -45.63 10.02
N ALA A 119 11.30 -45.39 8.94
CA ALA A 119 10.01 -44.72 9.02
C ALA A 119 8.88 -45.65 9.47
N VAL A 120 8.92 -46.93 9.04
CA VAL A 120 7.94 -47.95 9.44
C VAL A 120 8.10 -48.31 10.92
N THR A 121 9.32 -48.35 11.43
CA THR A 121 9.59 -48.63 12.86
C THR A 121 9.10 -47.50 13.78
N ALA A 122 9.18 -46.25 13.29
CA ALA A 122 8.68 -45.08 14.05
C ALA A 122 7.13 -45.04 14.11
N LEU A 123 6.44 -45.48 13.06
CA LEU A 123 4.98 -45.57 13.02
C LEU A 123 4.43 -46.76 13.81
N GLN A 124 5.15 -47.88 13.83
CA GLN A 124 4.76 -49.07 14.60
C GLN A 124 4.91 -48.90 16.13
N ASN A 125 5.77 -47.96 16.59
CA ASN A 125 6.01 -47.66 18.00
C ASN A 125 5.13 -46.54 18.57
N GLY A 126 4.01 -46.18 17.94
CA GLY A 126 3.01 -45.28 18.50
C GLY A 126 3.43 -43.81 18.62
N GLY A 127 4.51 -43.40 17.95
CA GLY A 127 4.91 -42.02 17.85
C GLY A 127 4.12 -41.32 16.73
N GLY A 128 3.23 -40.38 17.08
CA GLY A 128 2.44 -39.63 16.14
C GLY A 128 3.33 -38.83 15.14
N LEU A 129 2.74 -38.40 14.04
CA LEU A 129 3.36 -37.59 12.94
C LEU A 129 4.41 -36.55 13.36
N PRO A 130 4.33 -35.85 14.53
CA PRO A 130 5.37 -34.94 14.99
C PRO A 130 6.71 -35.62 15.32
N SER A 131 6.71 -36.90 15.69
CA SER A 131 7.94 -37.62 16.00
C SER A 131 8.62 -38.19 14.75
N ALA A 132 7.86 -38.52 13.71
CA ALA A 132 8.40 -38.94 12.41
C ALA A 132 9.07 -37.75 11.68
N LEU A 133 8.56 -36.51 11.86
CA LEU A 133 9.15 -35.31 11.29
C LEU A 133 10.41 -34.83 12.04
N ARG A 134 10.62 -35.21 13.28
CA ARG A 134 11.87 -34.93 14.03
C ARG A 134 13.07 -35.76 13.55
N GLY A 135 12.83 -36.85 12.81
CA GLY A 135 13.89 -37.61 12.14
C GLY A 135 14.42 -37.00 10.85
N PHE A 136 13.74 -36.01 10.30
CA PHE A 136 14.24 -35.18 9.22
C PHE A 136 15.20 -34.14 9.81
N GLN A 137 16.46 -34.47 9.90
CA GLN A 137 17.50 -33.51 10.27
C GLN A 137 17.50 -32.31 9.30
N PRO A 138 17.66 -31.07 9.82
CA PRO A 138 17.83 -29.88 8.99
C PRO A 138 19.06 -29.88 8.05
N GLY A 139 19.82 -30.95 8.02
CA GLY A 139 21.01 -31.11 7.20
C GLY A 139 20.78 -31.58 5.76
N LEU A 140 19.54 -31.98 5.37
CA LEU A 140 19.28 -32.42 4.00
C LEU A 140 18.94 -31.24 3.05
N ALA A 141 18.50 -30.11 3.55
CA ALA A 141 18.26 -28.92 2.73
C ALA A 141 19.55 -28.39 2.06
N PRO A 142 20.72 -28.34 2.72
CA PRO A 142 21.98 -27.98 2.06
C PRO A 142 22.50 -29.03 1.08
N ALA A 143 22.16 -30.31 1.29
CA ALA A 143 22.66 -31.38 0.41
C ALA A 143 21.88 -31.49 -0.92
N LEU A 144 20.63 -31.08 -0.95
CA LEU A 144 19.83 -30.94 -2.18
C LEU A 144 20.15 -29.64 -2.95
N LEU A 145 20.75 -28.68 -2.27
CA LEU A 145 21.16 -27.38 -2.83
C LEU A 145 22.68 -27.28 -3.04
N ALA A 146 23.46 -28.35 -2.74
CA ALA A 146 24.86 -28.37 -3.08
C ALA A 146 25.01 -28.45 -4.60
N PRO A 147 25.77 -27.55 -5.25
CA PRO A 147 25.98 -27.61 -6.68
C PRO A 147 26.66 -28.96 -6.98
N ALA A 148 25.97 -29.82 -7.75
CA ALA A 148 26.56 -31.00 -8.33
C ALA A 148 27.61 -30.53 -9.33
N ALA A 149 28.86 -30.49 -8.90
CA ALA A 149 29.98 -30.16 -9.76
C ALA A 149 30.05 -31.20 -10.89
N GLY A 150 29.59 -30.82 -12.07
CA GLY A 150 29.91 -31.57 -13.26
C GLY A 150 28.79 -31.98 -14.21
N THR A 151 27.54 -31.54 -14.05
CA THR A 151 26.50 -31.79 -15.08
C THR A 151 25.69 -30.52 -15.31
N GLY A 152 25.27 -30.26 -16.55
CA GLY A 152 24.56 -29.06 -17.00
C GLY A 152 23.22 -28.76 -16.29
N LEU A 153 22.88 -29.48 -15.23
CA LEU A 153 21.73 -29.21 -14.33
C LEU A 153 22.06 -28.20 -13.25
N ALA A 154 23.32 -27.91 -12.98
CA ALA A 154 23.71 -26.90 -11.98
C ALA A 154 23.41 -25.47 -12.45
N SER A 155 23.33 -25.21 -13.74
CA SER A 155 22.95 -23.93 -14.31
C SER A 155 21.43 -23.65 -14.17
N ILE A 156 20.61 -24.69 -14.24
CA ILE A 156 19.12 -24.61 -14.19
C ILE A 156 18.61 -24.31 -12.77
N ALA A 157 19.36 -24.68 -11.73
CA ALA A 157 18.95 -24.43 -10.34
C ALA A 157 19.27 -22.99 -9.85
N GLY A 158 20.19 -22.28 -10.53
CA GLY A 158 20.71 -20.99 -10.10
C GLY A 158 19.66 -19.90 -9.94
N PRO A 159 18.84 -19.59 -10.97
CA PRO A 159 17.83 -18.54 -10.89
C PRO A 159 16.74 -18.84 -9.85
N TYR A 160 16.30 -20.08 -9.71
CA TYR A 160 15.35 -20.46 -8.66
C TYR A 160 15.96 -20.32 -7.27
N GLN A 161 17.21 -20.70 -7.10
CA GLN A 161 17.92 -20.52 -5.82
C GLN A 161 18.07 -19.03 -5.48
N ALA A 162 18.39 -18.18 -6.45
CA ALA A 162 18.48 -16.74 -6.28
C ALA A 162 17.11 -16.16 -5.86
N LEU A 163 16.03 -16.50 -6.57
CA LEU A 163 14.66 -16.11 -6.24
C LEU A 163 14.33 -16.44 -4.77
N PHE A 164 14.58 -17.70 -4.34
CA PHE A 164 14.28 -18.10 -2.97
C PHE A 164 15.14 -17.35 -1.94
N GLN A 165 16.42 -17.15 -2.22
CA GLN A 165 17.33 -16.44 -1.32
C GLN A 165 16.95 -14.96 -1.17
N HIS A 166 16.71 -14.27 -2.28
CA HIS A 166 16.30 -12.86 -2.27
C HIS A 166 14.95 -12.69 -1.58
N THR A 167 13.97 -13.52 -1.94
CA THR A 167 12.65 -13.51 -1.31
C THR A 167 12.72 -13.76 0.20
N ALA A 168 13.48 -14.77 0.64
CA ALA A 168 13.65 -15.06 2.06
C ALA A 168 14.37 -13.93 2.80
N ALA A 169 15.37 -13.29 2.18
CA ALA A 169 16.07 -12.15 2.75
C ALA A 169 15.14 -10.96 2.94
N ASN A 170 14.37 -10.60 1.91
CA ASN A 170 13.42 -9.47 1.97
C ASN A 170 12.29 -9.73 2.96
N LEU A 171 11.69 -10.93 2.97
CA LEU A 171 10.67 -11.31 3.93
C LEU A 171 11.19 -11.29 5.37
N ARG A 172 12.46 -11.67 5.60
CA ARG A 172 13.08 -11.59 6.93
C ARG A 172 13.23 -10.14 7.38
N ILE A 173 13.68 -9.25 6.50
CA ILE A 173 13.80 -7.81 6.81
C ILE A 173 12.41 -7.25 7.12
N LEU A 174 11.43 -7.49 6.26
CA LEU A 174 10.04 -7.05 6.43
C LEU A 174 9.45 -7.55 7.76
N GLY A 175 9.62 -8.84 8.06
CA GLY A 175 9.16 -9.44 9.31
C GLY A 175 9.82 -8.83 10.54
N ASN A 176 11.13 -8.61 10.51
CA ASN A 176 11.85 -7.97 11.62
C ASN A 176 11.40 -6.52 11.83
N THR A 177 11.19 -5.76 10.75
CA THR A 177 10.70 -4.38 10.82
C THR A 177 9.29 -4.33 11.39
N TRP A 178 8.40 -5.23 10.92
CA TRP A 178 7.04 -5.33 11.46
C TRP A 178 7.02 -5.72 12.94
N LEU A 179 7.88 -6.67 13.36
CA LEU A 179 7.99 -7.08 14.77
C LEU A 179 8.56 -5.99 15.68
N ALA A 180 9.36 -5.07 15.14
CA ALA A 180 9.90 -3.95 15.90
C ALA A 180 8.83 -2.93 16.29
N ASN A 181 7.80 -2.75 15.45
CA ASN A 181 6.68 -1.84 15.70
C ASN A 181 5.37 -2.47 15.17
N PRO A 182 4.82 -3.50 15.88
CA PRO A 182 3.64 -4.20 15.43
C PRO A 182 2.40 -3.33 15.59
N ALA A 183 1.60 -3.20 14.52
CA ALA A 183 0.33 -2.49 14.51
C ALA A 183 0.38 -1.05 15.08
N PRO A 184 1.23 -0.14 14.56
CA PRO A 184 1.43 1.20 15.12
C PRO A 184 0.14 2.01 15.17
N PHE A 185 -0.72 1.88 14.15
CA PHE A 185 -2.04 2.52 14.13
C PHE A 185 -2.91 2.10 15.32
N LEU A 186 -2.97 0.81 15.62
CA LEU A 186 -3.78 0.31 16.75
C LEU A 186 -3.23 0.80 18.09
N GLN A 187 -1.91 0.83 18.26
CA GLN A 187 -1.27 1.37 19.46
C GLN A 187 -1.64 2.84 19.66
N GLN A 188 -1.54 3.66 18.61
CA GLN A 188 -1.89 5.07 18.69
C GLN A 188 -3.39 5.27 18.94
N PHE A 189 -4.24 4.49 18.29
CA PHE A 189 -5.69 4.51 18.53
C PHE A 189 -6.02 4.25 20.00
N VAL A 190 -5.44 3.20 20.60
CA VAL A 190 -5.64 2.87 22.02
C VAL A 190 -5.10 3.99 22.94
N ALA A 191 -3.96 4.58 22.60
CA ALA A 191 -3.41 5.72 23.33
C ALA A 191 -4.39 6.92 23.34
N ASN A 192 -4.98 7.24 22.20
CA ASN A 192 -5.99 8.30 22.09
C ASN A 192 -7.23 8.00 22.95
N GLN A 193 -7.76 6.76 22.89
CA GLN A 193 -8.91 6.36 23.70
C GLN A 193 -8.60 6.48 25.21
N THR A 194 -7.39 6.11 25.62
CA THR A 194 -6.92 6.28 27.00
C THR A 194 -6.87 7.75 27.41
N GLY A 195 -6.36 8.62 26.53
CA GLY A 195 -6.34 10.07 26.73
C GLY A 195 -7.75 10.66 26.90
N TYR A 196 -8.71 10.23 26.07
CA TYR A 196 -10.11 10.66 26.20
C TYR A 196 -10.73 10.20 27.52
N ALA A 197 -10.49 8.96 27.93
CA ALA A 197 -10.96 8.44 29.20
C ALA A 197 -10.38 9.23 30.39
N GLN A 198 -9.11 9.58 30.36
CA GLN A 198 -8.46 10.43 31.37
C GLN A 198 -9.08 11.83 31.42
N THR A 199 -9.36 12.44 30.26
CA THR A 199 -10.01 13.75 30.18
C THR A 199 -11.43 13.72 30.80
N ILE A 200 -12.20 12.66 30.51
CA ILE A 200 -13.53 12.45 31.10
C ILE A 200 -13.43 12.28 32.61
N ALA A 201 -12.48 11.46 33.07
CA ALA A 201 -12.27 11.22 34.51
C ALA A 201 -11.87 12.50 35.24
N ALA A 202 -10.96 13.30 34.70
CA ALA A 202 -10.56 14.58 35.25
C ALA A 202 -11.73 15.57 35.32
N GLY A 203 -12.58 15.61 34.28
CA GLY A 203 -13.80 16.41 34.25
C GLY A 203 -14.79 15.96 35.33
N ALA A 204 -14.98 14.66 35.52
CA ALA A 204 -15.85 14.12 36.58
C ALA A 204 -15.31 14.46 37.99
N GLU A 205 -13.99 14.30 38.18
CA GLU A 205 -13.33 14.68 39.44
C GLU A 205 -13.50 16.16 39.74
N TYR A 206 -13.30 17.04 38.75
CA TYR A 206 -13.54 18.48 38.89
C TYR A 206 -14.98 18.77 39.33
N ILE A 207 -15.99 18.14 38.73
CA ILE A 207 -17.41 18.31 39.10
C ILE A 207 -17.65 17.86 40.52
N ILE A 208 -17.08 16.72 40.96
CA ILE A 208 -17.24 16.20 42.32
C ILE A 208 -16.62 17.17 43.34
N GLN A 209 -15.38 17.60 43.09
CA GLN A 209 -14.66 18.51 44.00
C GLN A 209 -15.32 19.90 44.11
N ASN A 210 -15.90 20.37 43.00
CA ASN A 210 -16.51 21.70 42.94
C ASN A 210 -18.06 21.64 42.91
N PHE A 211 -18.65 20.53 43.36
CA PHE A 211 -20.09 20.27 43.25
C PHE A 211 -20.98 21.46 43.71
N PRO A 212 -20.75 22.12 44.87
CA PRO A 212 -21.56 23.25 45.29
C PRO A 212 -21.50 24.43 44.31
N ALA A 213 -20.32 24.73 43.77
CA ALA A 213 -20.12 25.81 42.79
C ALA A 213 -20.75 25.48 41.44
N VAL A 214 -20.64 24.22 40.99
CA VAL A 214 -21.26 23.73 39.75
C VAL A 214 -22.77 23.84 39.84
N VAL A 215 -23.37 23.41 40.94
CA VAL A 215 -24.83 23.50 41.16
C VAL A 215 -25.29 24.97 41.26
N ALA A 216 -24.55 25.83 41.94
CA ALA A 216 -24.86 27.26 42.01
C ALA A 216 -24.79 27.96 40.64
N GLY A 217 -23.91 27.49 39.74
CA GLY A 217 -23.79 28.03 38.38
C GLY A 217 -24.82 27.49 37.38
N LEU A 218 -25.50 26.37 37.68
CA LEU A 218 -26.45 25.74 36.76
C LEU A 218 -27.53 26.66 36.18
N PRO A 219 -28.22 27.52 36.99
CA PRO A 219 -29.26 28.40 36.46
C PRO A 219 -28.70 29.39 35.42
N ALA A 220 -27.53 29.96 35.68
CA ALA A 220 -26.88 30.89 34.75
C ALA A 220 -26.44 30.20 33.48
N ASN A 221 -25.87 28.98 33.57
CA ASN A 221 -25.46 28.19 32.43
C ASN A 221 -26.65 27.73 31.56
N ILE A 222 -27.75 27.33 32.19
CA ILE A 222 -29.01 27.00 31.49
C ILE A 222 -29.56 28.23 30.77
N GLN A 223 -29.59 29.39 31.43
CA GLN A 223 -30.06 30.63 30.83
C GLN A 223 -29.17 31.03 29.63
N ALA A 224 -27.86 30.95 29.75
CA ALA A 224 -26.92 31.19 28.64
C ALA A 224 -27.12 30.23 27.47
N PHE A 225 -27.34 28.95 27.76
CA PHE A 225 -27.64 27.94 26.74
C PHE A 225 -28.95 28.24 26.00
N VAL A 226 -30.02 28.56 26.72
CA VAL A 226 -31.32 28.94 26.14
C VAL A 226 -31.17 30.18 25.26
N GLN A 227 -30.44 31.20 25.73
CA GLN A 227 -30.17 32.40 24.91
C GLN A 227 -29.37 32.09 23.66
N ALA A 228 -28.36 31.25 23.77
CA ALA A 228 -27.59 30.80 22.60
C ALA A 228 -28.47 30.03 21.61
N LEU A 229 -29.37 29.17 22.10
CA LEU A 229 -30.30 28.41 21.25
C LEU A 229 -31.31 29.33 20.54
N LEU A 230 -31.85 30.33 21.26
CA LEU A 230 -32.77 31.33 20.69
C LEU A 230 -32.08 32.26 19.69
N ALA A 231 -30.79 32.52 19.88
CA ALA A 231 -29.97 33.33 18.97
C ALA A 231 -29.41 32.52 17.78
N PHE A 232 -29.55 31.20 17.83
CA PHE A 232 -29.00 30.32 16.78
C PHE A 232 -29.67 30.59 15.43
N ASN A 233 -28.84 30.98 14.46
CA ASN A 233 -29.26 31.15 13.07
C ASN A 233 -28.67 30.05 12.19
N PRO A 234 -29.48 29.11 11.69
CA PRO A 234 -28.98 28.05 10.81
C PRO A 234 -28.62 28.52 9.40
N GLY A 235 -29.05 29.72 8.99
CA GLY A 235 -28.88 30.25 7.64
C GLY A 235 -27.45 30.20 7.13
N PRO A 236 -26.44 30.69 7.85
CA PRO A 236 -25.04 30.62 7.44
C PRO A 236 -24.54 29.18 7.22
N TYR A 237 -24.93 28.24 8.08
CA TYR A 237 -24.55 26.82 7.96
C TYR A 237 -25.14 26.16 6.72
N VAL A 238 -26.43 26.45 6.42
CA VAL A 238 -27.08 25.97 5.20
C VAL A 238 -26.43 26.57 3.96
N GLN A 239 -26.12 27.86 3.96
CA GLN A 239 -25.42 28.51 2.86
C GLN A 239 -24.02 27.91 2.65
N GLN A 240 -23.27 27.69 3.73
CA GLN A 240 -21.95 27.04 3.66
C GLN A 240 -22.05 25.62 3.11
N PHE A 241 -23.03 24.84 3.59
CA PHE A 241 -23.27 23.49 3.06
C PHE A 241 -23.54 23.50 1.56
N ILE A 242 -24.43 24.36 1.08
CA ILE A 242 -24.75 24.48 -0.36
C ILE A 242 -23.51 24.91 -1.14
N ALA A 243 -22.74 25.88 -0.66
CA ALA A 243 -21.51 26.33 -1.30
C ALA A 243 -20.49 25.20 -1.41
N ASN A 244 -20.32 24.41 -0.35
CA ASN A 244 -19.44 23.23 -0.34
C ASN A 244 -19.89 22.19 -1.37
N GLN A 245 -21.21 21.87 -1.44
CA GLN A 245 -21.71 20.91 -2.42
C GLN A 245 -21.50 21.39 -3.87
N MET A 246 -21.68 22.69 -4.13
CA MET A 246 -21.39 23.26 -5.46
C MET A 246 -19.90 23.17 -5.79
N ALA A 247 -19.01 23.45 -4.81
CA ALA A 247 -17.57 23.32 -5.00
C ALA A 247 -17.16 21.88 -5.33
N TYR A 248 -17.71 20.89 -4.61
CA TYR A 248 -17.45 19.47 -4.89
C TYR A 248 -17.94 19.06 -6.29
N ALA A 249 -19.15 19.46 -6.66
CA ALA A 249 -19.71 19.19 -7.98
C ALA A 249 -18.85 19.82 -9.10
N GLN A 250 -18.31 21.01 -8.87
CA GLN A 250 -17.41 21.68 -9.80
C GLN A 250 -16.07 20.94 -9.93
N ILE A 251 -15.48 20.47 -8.83
CA ILE A 251 -14.26 19.64 -8.86
C ILE A 251 -14.51 18.40 -9.71
N VAL A 252 -15.59 17.66 -9.44
CA VAL A 252 -15.92 16.43 -10.19
C VAL A 252 -16.13 16.72 -11.67
N ALA A 253 -16.94 17.75 -12.00
CA ALA A 253 -17.24 18.09 -13.38
C ALA A 253 -15.98 18.49 -14.16
N THR A 254 -15.14 19.35 -13.60
CA THR A 254 -13.89 19.79 -14.22
C THR A 254 -12.92 18.63 -14.39
N SER A 255 -12.75 17.81 -13.36
CA SER A 255 -11.86 16.64 -13.42
C SER A 255 -12.29 15.64 -14.48
N LEU A 256 -13.57 15.31 -14.55
CA LEU A 256 -14.09 14.38 -15.58
C LEU A 256 -13.99 14.96 -17.00
N GLN A 257 -14.22 16.26 -17.16
CA GLN A 257 -14.09 16.92 -18.46
C GLN A 257 -12.65 16.90 -18.96
N ASN A 258 -11.69 17.24 -18.10
CA ASN A 258 -10.27 17.21 -18.43
C ASN A 258 -9.80 15.79 -18.74
N ALA A 259 -10.14 14.81 -17.86
CA ALA A 259 -9.81 13.41 -18.06
C ALA A 259 -10.36 12.84 -19.38
N ALA A 260 -11.59 13.21 -19.76
CA ALA A 260 -12.17 12.79 -21.05
C ALA A 260 -11.42 13.40 -22.23
N HIS A 261 -11.01 14.67 -22.13
CA HIS A 261 -10.22 15.35 -23.14
C HIS A 261 -8.84 14.69 -23.32
N ASP A 262 -8.14 14.45 -22.21
CA ASP A 262 -6.79 13.88 -22.21
C ASP A 262 -6.80 12.41 -22.64
N PHE A 263 -7.83 11.65 -22.25
CA PHE A 263 -8.03 10.30 -22.75
C PHE A 263 -8.22 10.26 -24.27
N GLY A 264 -9.01 11.20 -24.83
CA GLY A 264 -9.18 11.35 -26.27
C GLY A 264 -7.87 11.67 -27.00
N ALA A 265 -7.05 12.56 -26.43
CA ALA A 265 -5.71 12.89 -26.96
C ALA A 265 -4.77 11.69 -26.89
N GLY A 266 -4.76 10.95 -25.79
CA GLY A 266 -3.95 9.74 -25.62
C GLY A 266 -4.34 8.63 -26.60
N LEU A 267 -5.63 8.44 -26.87
CA LEU A 267 -6.10 7.48 -27.89
C LEU A 267 -5.57 7.85 -29.30
N GLN A 268 -5.48 9.15 -29.63
CA GLN A 268 -4.94 9.59 -30.91
C GLN A 268 -3.40 9.36 -31.01
N ALA A 269 -2.70 9.36 -29.89
CA ALA A 269 -1.25 9.10 -29.84
C ALA A 269 -0.90 7.60 -29.87
N LEU A 270 -1.81 6.73 -29.42
CA LEU A 270 -1.56 5.28 -29.28
C LEU A 270 -1.11 4.58 -30.57
N PRO A 271 -1.64 4.88 -31.78
CA PRO A 271 -1.16 4.26 -33.01
C PRO A 271 0.33 4.48 -33.30
N ALA A 272 0.90 5.60 -32.86
CA ALA A 272 2.33 5.89 -33.04
C ALA A 272 3.20 4.93 -32.19
N ALA A 273 2.79 4.62 -30.99
CA ALA A 273 3.47 3.64 -30.12
C ALA A 273 3.45 2.23 -30.75
N PHE A 274 2.33 1.81 -31.33
CA PHE A 274 2.26 0.54 -32.06
C PHE A 274 3.13 0.53 -33.31
N GLN A 275 3.26 1.65 -34.02
CA GLN A 275 4.17 1.76 -35.16
C GLN A 275 5.64 1.65 -34.74
N SER A 276 6.03 2.30 -33.63
CA SER A 276 7.37 2.17 -33.05
C SER A 276 7.67 0.72 -32.66
N ALA A 277 6.73 0.06 -31.98
CA ALA A 277 6.85 -1.34 -31.61
C ALA A 277 7.01 -2.27 -32.81
N LEU A 278 6.26 -2.03 -33.89
CA LEU A 278 6.41 -2.80 -35.15
C LEU A 278 7.78 -2.57 -35.80
N GLN A 279 8.32 -1.36 -35.74
CA GLN A 279 9.67 -1.06 -36.22
C GLN A 279 10.75 -1.78 -35.39
N ALA A 280 10.60 -1.77 -34.05
CA ALA A 280 11.50 -2.51 -33.17
C ALA A 280 11.46 -4.02 -33.47
N LEU A 281 10.28 -4.61 -33.70
CA LEU A 281 10.17 -6.02 -34.12
C LEU A 281 10.85 -6.32 -35.47
N GLN A 282 10.82 -5.38 -36.43
CA GLN A 282 11.48 -5.54 -37.72
C GLN A 282 13.01 -5.59 -37.59
N THR A 283 13.56 -4.93 -36.57
CA THR A 283 15.00 -4.94 -36.25
C THR A 283 15.39 -6.07 -35.30
N GLY A 284 14.43 -6.90 -34.86
CA GLY A 284 14.65 -7.99 -33.90
C GLY A 284 14.68 -7.53 -32.44
N ASP A 285 14.39 -6.25 -32.15
CA ASP A 285 14.33 -5.71 -30.79
C ASP A 285 12.96 -5.97 -30.16
N ILE A 286 12.80 -7.19 -29.62
CA ILE A 286 11.54 -7.61 -28.97
C ILE A 286 11.34 -6.83 -27.66
N ALA A 287 12.42 -6.56 -26.91
CA ALA A 287 12.36 -5.82 -25.67
C ALA A 287 11.90 -4.37 -25.90
N GLY A 288 12.46 -3.71 -26.91
CA GLY A 288 12.02 -2.39 -27.35
C GLY A 288 10.57 -2.37 -27.78
N ALA A 289 10.12 -3.37 -28.55
CA ALA A 289 8.73 -3.44 -28.96
C ALA A 289 7.76 -3.56 -27.79
N VAL A 290 8.07 -4.37 -26.78
CA VAL A 290 7.26 -4.49 -25.55
C VAL A 290 7.27 -3.18 -24.78
N ALA A 291 8.42 -2.52 -24.66
CA ALA A 291 8.55 -1.23 -24.00
C ALA A 291 7.74 -0.15 -24.70
N ASP A 292 7.77 -0.08 -26.04
CA ASP A 292 7.01 0.90 -26.84
C ASP A 292 5.50 0.74 -26.65
N VAL A 293 4.99 -0.49 -26.64
CA VAL A 293 3.57 -0.77 -26.36
C VAL A 293 3.21 -0.37 -24.95
N ALA A 294 4.01 -0.76 -23.95
CA ALA A 294 3.78 -0.39 -22.55
C ALA A 294 3.79 1.14 -22.36
N GLN A 295 4.75 1.83 -22.99
CA GLN A 295 4.83 3.29 -22.94
C GLN A 295 3.63 3.96 -23.62
N GLY A 296 3.10 3.37 -24.70
CA GLY A 296 1.88 3.83 -25.35
C GLY A 296 0.67 3.81 -24.41
N PHE A 297 0.50 2.73 -23.65
CA PHE A 297 -0.57 2.65 -22.64
C PHE A 297 -0.34 3.55 -21.43
N VAL A 298 0.91 3.70 -20.97
CA VAL A 298 1.25 4.67 -19.93
C VAL A 298 0.95 6.08 -20.43
N GLY A 299 1.34 6.40 -21.66
CA GLY A 299 1.09 7.70 -22.28
C GLY A 299 -0.40 8.00 -22.51
N LEU A 300 -1.25 6.98 -22.63
CA LEU A 300 -2.69 7.14 -22.70
C LEU A 300 -3.29 7.65 -21.38
N LEU A 301 -2.78 7.20 -20.24
CA LEU A 301 -3.34 7.49 -18.91
C LEU A 301 -2.55 8.55 -18.15
N ALA A 302 -1.23 8.53 -18.26
CA ALA A 302 -0.30 9.41 -17.54
C ALA A 302 0.89 9.76 -18.44
N PRO A 303 0.72 10.67 -19.42
CA PRO A 303 1.76 10.99 -20.41
C PRO A 303 3.00 11.66 -19.82
N GLY A 304 2.93 12.14 -18.58
CA GLY A 304 4.05 12.80 -17.93
C GLY A 304 3.70 13.38 -16.58
N VAL A 305 4.51 14.33 -16.15
CA VAL A 305 4.32 15.09 -14.92
C VAL A 305 4.47 16.59 -15.20
N ALA A 306 3.64 17.38 -14.53
CA ALA A 306 3.82 18.84 -14.46
C ALA A 306 4.56 19.18 -13.16
N VAL A 307 5.53 20.10 -13.26
CA VAL A 307 6.28 20.57 -12.09
C VAL A 307 6.00 22.05 -11.90
N THR A 308 5.47 22.43 -10.75
CA THR A 308 5.30 23.81 -10.34
C THR A 308 6.25 24.13 -9.19
N THR A 309 7.01 25.21 -9.32
CA THR A 309 8.03 25.57 -8.33
C THR A 309 7.63 26.82 -7.55
N THR A 310 7.87 26.80 -6.25
CA THR A 310 7.72 27.95 -5.35
C THR A 310 8.93 28.05 -4.43
N GLY A 311 9.27 29.26 -4.00
CA GLY A 311 10.44 29.49 -3.13
C GLY A 311 11.72 29.77 -3.93
N ASN A 312 12.85 29.64 -3.26
CA ASN A 312 14.18 29.91 -3.80
C ASN A 312 15.15 28.82 -3.35
N ILE A 313 15.86 28.22 -4.31
CA ILE A 313 16.77 27.11 -4.04
C ILE A 313 17.91 27.47 -3.05
N ALA A 314 18.31 28.74 -2.99
CA ALA A 314 19.43 29.22 -2.17
C ALA A 314 19.00 29.79 -0.80
N VAL A 315 17.70 29.87 -0.52
CA VAL A 315 17.16 30.48 0.70
C VAL A 315 16.20 29.52 1.39
N ALA A 316 16.42 29.26 2.68
CA ALA A 316 15.51 28.40 3.45
C ALA A 316 14.06 28.95 3.42
N PRO A 317 13.04 28.09 3.32
CA PRO A 317 13.08 26.63 3.40
C PRO A 317 13.59 25.93 2.14
N GLY A 318 13.90 26.61 1.06
CA GLY A 318 14.36 26.05 -0.20
C GLY A 318 13.33 26.24 -1.32
N LEU A 319 13.62 25.66 -2.48
CA LEU A 319 12.71 25.55 -3.60
C LEU A 319 11.80 24.32 -3.37
N ILE A 320 10.50 24.53 -3.42
CA ILE A 320 9.52 23.46 -3.37
C ILE A 320 9.03 23.23 -4.81
N ALA A 321 9.23 22.04 -5.32
CA ALA A 321 8.76 21.58 -6.61
C ALA A 321 7.57 20.62 -6.39
N ALA A 322 6.37 21.11 -6.58
CA ALA A 322 5.18 20.24 -6.57
C ALA A 322 5.07 19.52 -7.91
N VAL A 323 4.98 18.20 -7.85
CA VAL A 323 4.92 17.32 -9.01
C VAL A 323 3.50 16.75 -9.10
N THR A 324 2.83 17.00 -10.21
CA THR A 324 1.49 16.49 -10.48
C THR A 324 1.52 15.60 -11.71
N PRO A 325 1.01 14.37 -11.67
CA PRO A 325 0.80 13.59 -12.88
C PRO A 325 -0.07 14.36 -13.87
N THR A 326 0.23 14.25 -15.15
CA THR A 326 -0.59 14.83 -16.23
C THR A 326 -1.47 13.75 -16.85
N GLY A 327 -2.44 14.17 -17.66
CA GLY A 327 -3.38 13.27 -18.32
C GLY A 327 -4.48 12.75 -17.38
N VAL A 328 -5.15 11.70 -17.81
CA VAL A 328 -6.34 11.14 -17.14
C VAL A 328 -6.14 10.92 -15.64
N VAL A 329 -4.99 10.34 -15.27
CA VAL A 329 -4.67 10.09 -13.86
C VAL A 329 -4.59 11.40 -13.09
N GLY A 330 -3.83 12.38 -13.58
CA GLY A 330 -3.67 13.67 -12.92
C GLY A 330 -4.99 14.43 -12.77
N ASP A 331 -5.82 14.40 -13.79
CA ASP A 331 -7.12 15.07 -13.80
C ASP A 331 -8.12 14.51 -12.80
N LEU A 332 -8.03 13.20 -12.51
CA LEU A 332 -8.94 12.53 -11.56
C LEU A 332 -8.50 12.65 -10.10
N LEU A 333 -7.21 12.97 -9.83
CA LEU A 333 -6.70 13.09 -8.46
C LEU A 333 -7.47 14.10 -7.59
N PRO A 334 -7.91 15.27 -8.08
CA PRO A 334 -8.66 16.23 -7.26
C PRO A 334 -9.97 15.65 -6.70
N ILE A 335 -10.58 14.68 -7.36
CA ILE A 335 -11.82 14.03 -6.86
C ILE A 335 -11.55 13.30 -5.54
N LEU A 336 -10.36 12.71 -5.38
CA LEU A 336 -9.97 11.96 -4.19
C LEU A 336 -9.85 12.86 -2.94
N THR A 337 -9.70 14.15 -3.09
CA THR A 337 -9.62 15.09 -1.94
C THR A 337 -11.00 15.44 -1.36
N ILE A 338 -12.09 15.20 -2.09
CA ILE A 338 -13.45 15.57 -1.66
C ILE A 338 -13.84 14.91 -0.32
N PRO A 339 -13.61 13.60 -0.07
CA PRO A 339 -13.95 12.99 1.21
C PRO A 339 -13.26 13.67 2.41
N GLY A 340 -11.99 14.07 2.27
CA GLY A 340 -11.25 14.82 3.29
C GLY A 340 -11.90 16.19 3.57
N MET A 341 -12.20 16.96 2.51
CA MET A 341 -12.90 18.24 2.65
C MET A 341 -14.27 18.08 3.30
N MET A 342 -15.03 17.03 2.97
CA MET A 342 -16.33 16.76 3.61
C MET A 342 -16.17 16.42 5.09
N ALA A 343 -15.20 15.60 5.45
CA ALA A 343 -14.91 15.22 6.83
C ALA A 343 -14.46 16.43 7.66
N GLN A 344 -13.59 17.29 7.11
CA GLN A 344 -13.17 18.52 7.78
C GLN A 344 -14.34 19.47 8.00
N ASN A 345 -15.18 19.70 7.00
CA ASN A 345 -16.37 20.54 7.14
C ASN A 345 -17.34 20.02 8.21
N LEU A 346 -17.44 18.71 8.41
CA LEU A 346 -18.22 18.13 9.51
C LEU A 346 -17.55 18.35 10.87
N THR A 347 -16.24 18.18 10.94
CA THR A 347 -15.43 18.40 12.16
C THR A 347 -15.53 19.85 12.64
N ASP A 348 -15.50 20.81 11.72
CA ASP A 348 -15.58 22.25 12.01
C ASP A 348 -16.94 22.67 12.62
N LEU A 349 -17.98 21.84 12.52
CA LEU A 349 -19.25 22.06 13.19
C LEU A 349 -19.24 21.68 14.67
N LEU A 350 -18.25 20.93 15.13
CA LEU A 350 -18.14 20.47 16.50
C LEU A 350 -17.43 21.51 17.37
N PRO A 351 -17.78 21.64 18.67
CA PRO A 351 -17.12 22.57 19.57
C PRO A 351 -15.62 22.30 19.66
N PRO A 352 -14.75 23.26 19.35
CA PRO A 352 -13.30 23.08 19.38
C PRO A 352 -12.81 22.55 20.74
N GLY A 353 -11.88 21.58 20.71
CA GLY A 353 -11.30 20.96 21.91
C GLY A 353 -12.22 19.99 22.65
N SER A 354 -13.45 19.79 22.20
CA SER A 354 -14.32 18.74 22.75
C SER A 354 -13.85 17.36 22.30
N ILE A 355 -14.11 16.33 23.12
CA ILE A 355 -13.78 14.95 22.76
C ILE A 355 -14.42 14.52 21.43
N PRO A 356 -15.70 14.84 21.13
CA PRO A 356 -16.27 14.59 19.82
C PRO A 356 -15.48 15.27 18.67
N ALA A 357 -15.05 16.53 18.86
CA ALA A 357 -14.24 17.22 17.85
C ALA A 357 -12.88 16.56 17.66
N LEU A 358 -12.21 16.11 18.72
CA LEU A 358 -10.94 15.39 18.63
C LEU A 358 -11.08 14.03 17.91
N ILE A 359 -12.15 13.28 18.21
CA ILE A 359 -12.45 12.02 17.53
C ILE A 359 -12.74 12.27 16.05
N SER A 360 -13.57 13.28 15.74
CA SER A 360 -13.89 13.66 14.38
C SER A 360 -12.65 14.13 13.62
N GLN A 361 -11.77 14.92 14.26
CA GLN A 361 -10.52 15.37 13.65
C GLN A 361 -9.58 14.19 13.33
N ASN A 362 -9.45 13.22 14.25
CA ASN A 362 -8.67 12.01 13.96
C ASN A 362 -9.23 11.25 12.74
N PHE A 363 -10.56 11.16 12.62
CA PHE A 363 -11.19 10.53 11.47
C PHE A 363 -10.95 11.34 10.19
N THR A 364 -11.06 12.66 10.25
CA THR A 364 -10.72 13.57 9.14
C THR A 364 -9.28 13.39 8.71
N ASN A 365 -8.34 13.41 9.64
CA ASN A 365 -6.91 13.22 9.34
C ASN A 365 -6.63 11.87 8.66
N LEU A 366 -7.33 10.81 9.06
CA LEU A 366 -7.22 9.50 8.39
C LEU A 366 -7.72 9.56 6.95
N ILE A 367 -8.88 10.19 6.71
CA ILE A 367 -9.42 10.35 5.36
C ILE A 367 -8.44 11.18 4.52
N GLU A 368 -7.97 12.30 5.04
CA GLU A 368 -7.00 13.15 4.34
C GLU A 368 -5.71 12.39 4.02
N THR A 369 -5.19 11.60 4.97
CA THR A 369 -3.98 10.79 4.75
C THR A 369 -4.17 9.78 3.61
N VAL A 370 -5.31 9.08 3.56
CA VAL A 370 -5.56 8.08 2.51
C VAL A 370 -6.01 8.67 1.18
N THR A 371 -6.34 9.96 1.15
CA THR A 371 -6.74 10.69 -0.06
C THR A 371 -5.73 11.76 -0.49
N ASP A 372 -4.64 11.96 0.26
CA ASP A 372 -3.57 12.89 -0.09
C ASP A 372 -2.76 12.37 -1.28
N THR A 373 -2.99 12.95 -2.44
CA THR A 373 -2.29 12.62 -3.69
C THR A 373 -1.13 13.58 -3.99
N SER A 374 -0.72 14.38 -3.01
CA SER A 374 0.38 15.32 -3.16
C SER A 374 1.72 14.60 -3.41
N LEU A 375 2.55 15.22 -4.23
CA LEU A 375 3.93 14.83 -4.44
C LEU A 375 4.75 16.10 -4.58
N ALA A 376 5.71 16.31 -3.70
CA ALA A 376 6.57 17.49 -3.73
C ALA A 376 8.02 17.13 -3.40
N ALA A 377 8.95 17.71 -4.12
CA ALA A 377 10.36 17.69 -3.78
C ALA A 377 10.77 19.06 -3.21
N GLN A 378 11.49 19.06 -2.12
CA GLN A 378 12.09 20.26 -1.56
C GLN A 378 13.60 20.20 -1.79
N VAL A 379 14.15 21.25 -2.36
CA VAL A 379 15.58 21.35 -2.68
C VAL A 379 16.13 22.64 -2.07
N LEU A 380 17.15 22.50 -1.25
CA LEU A 380 17.89 23.63 -0.70
C LEU A 380 19.36 23.47 -1.06
N PHE A 381 19.89 24.44 -1.79
CA PHE A 381 21.29 24.49 -2.21
C PHE A 381 21.96 25.75 -1.66
N THR A 382 22.86 25.57 -0.74
CA THR A 382 23.63 26.67 -0.15
C THR A 382 25.12 26.52 -0.47
N THR A 383 25.75 27.61 -0.88
CA THR A 383 27.17 27.66 -1.17
C THR A 383 27.90 28.58 -0.21
N ARG A 384 29.07 28.18 0.21
CA ARG A 384 29.99 29.00 0.99
C ARG A 384 31.32 29.07 0.25
N LEU A 385 31.62 30.24 -0.28
CA LEU A 385 32.83 30.46 -1.07
C LEU A 385 34.07 30.73 -0.21
N PHE A 386 33.88 31.26 0.99
CA PHE A 386 34.97 31.53 1.95
C PHE A 386 34.60 31.03 3.35
N PRO A 387 35.57 30.50 4.17
CA PRO A 387 37.00 30.33 3.79
C PRO A 387 37.18 29.20 2.76
N LEU A 388 38.34 29.23 2.07
CA LEU A 388 38.70 28.20 1.11
C LEU A 388 39.05 26.88 1.84
N PRO A 389 38.77 25.71 1.25
CA PRO A 389 38.09 25.50 -0.05
C PRO A 389 36.61 25.85 0.00
N PRO A 390 36.00 26.22 -1.15
CA PRO A 390 34.55 26.44 -1.24
C PRO A 390 33.78 25.19 -0.88
N THR A 391 32.67 25.36 -0.16
CA THR A 391 31.78 24.26 0.20
C THR A 391 30.38 24.50 -0.35
N ALA A 392 29.74 23.44 -0.77
CA ALA A 392 28.32 23.45 -1.14
C ALA A 392 27.57 22.43 -0.28
N ASN A 393 26.38 22.79 0.12
CA ASN A 393 25.47 21.91 0.83
C ASN A 393 24.17 21.81 0.05
N LEU A 394 23.82 20.61 -0.39
CA LEU A 394 22.58 20.28 -1.05
C LEU A 394 21.74 19.44 -0.10
N SER A 395 20.52 19.82 0.12
CA SER A 395 19.52 19.02 0.83
C SER A 395 18.34 18.79 -0.10
N VAL A 396 17.98 17.54 -0.29
CA VAL A 396 16.84 17.14 -1.12
C VAL A 396 15.96 16.23 -0.29
N SER A 397 14.67 16.54 -0.25
CA SER A 397 13.66 15.68 0.39
C SER A 397 12.44 15.52 -0.51
N LEU A 398 11.86 14.34 -0.51
CA LEU A 398 10.63 14.01 -1.20
C LEU A 398 9.50 13.88 -0.18
N ALA A 399 8.40 14.57 -0.40
CA ALA A 399 7.16 14.40 0.36
C ALA A 399 6.09 13.87 -0.59
N ALA A 400 5.58 12.70 -0.31
CA ALA A 400 4.49 12.08 -1.06
C ALA A 400 3.35 11.71 -0.11
N GLY A 401 2.13 12.08 -0.47
CA GLY A 401 0.93 11.58 0.18
C GLY A 401 0.85 10.06 0.07
N LEU A 402 0.14 9.41 0.97
CA LEU A 402 0.12 7.95 1.09
C LEU A 402 -0.25 7.23 -0.21
N PRO A 403 -1.32 7.60 -0.96
CA PRO A 403 -1.63 6.96 -2.24
C PRO A 403 -0.51 7.11 -3.27
N MET A 404 0.15 8.27 -3.32
CA MET A 404 1.23 8.51 -4.25
C MET A 404 2.48 7.72 -3.88
N ALA A 405 2.83 7.63 -2.59
CA ALA A 405 3.92 6.80 -2.10
C ALA A 405 3.71 5.32 -2.45
N LEU A 406 2.50 4.79 -2.19
CA LEU A 406 2.15 3.40 -2.54
C LEU A 406 2.13 3.17 -4.06
N THR A 407 1.78 4.18 -4.85
CA THR A 407 1.85 4.09 -6.32
C THR A 407 3.30 3.99 -6.77
N LEU A 408 4.22 4.79 -6.21
CA LEU A 408 5.65 4.70 -6.48
C LEU A 408 6.20 3.31 -6.09
N ASP A 409 5.78 2.79 -4.94
CA ASP A 409 6.15 1.45 -4.46
C ASP A 409 5.61 0.32 -5.37
N ALA A 410 4.48 0.54 -6.05
CA ALA A 410 3.84 -0.45 -6.91
C ALA A 410 4.45 -0.53 -8.32
N VAL A 411 4.90 0.61 -8.85
CA VAL A 411 5.31 0.73 -10.27
C VAL A 411 6.61 -0.04 -10.57
N GLY A 412 7.50 -0.18 -9.60
CA GLY A 412 8.79 -0.82 -9.81
C GLY A 412 8.69 -2.31 -10.19
N ALA A 413 7.79 -3.04 -9.56
CA ALA A 413 7.65 -4.48 -9.76
C ALA A 413 7.29 -4.88 -11.21
N PRO A 414 6.25 -4.33 -11.85
CA PRO A 414 5.93 -4.64 -13.23
C PRO A 414 7.02 -4.18 -14.21
N ILE A 415 7.70 -3.07 -13.95
CA ILE A 415 8.81 -2.60 -14.78
C ILE A 415 9.98 -3.57 -14.71
N ASN A 416 10.38 -3.99 -13.51
CA ASN A 416 11.44 -4.97 -13.32
C ASN A 416 11.12 -6.32 -14.00
N ALA A 417 9.88 -6.79 -13.84
CA ALA A 417 9.42 -8.01 -14.49
C ALA A 417 9.41 -7.89 -16.02
N GLY A 418 8.96 -6.75 -16.56
CA GLY A 418 8.96 -6.46 -17.99
C GLY A 418 10.38 -6.45 -18.58
N ASN A 419 11.31 -5.80 -17.90
CA ASN A 419 12.73 -5.78 -18.30
C ASN A 419 13.34 -7.19 -18.26
N ALA A 420 13.04 -7.97 -17.20
CA ALA A 420 13.50 -9.35 -17.09
C ALA A 420 12.90 -10.26 -18.17
N PHE A 421 11.62 -10.08 -18.49
CA PHE A 421 10.97 -10.79 -19.60
C PHE A 421 11.64 -10.45 -20.94
N GLY A 422 11.81 -9.15 -21.23
CA GLY A 422 12.47 -8.71 -22.48
C GLY A 422 13.88 -9.27 -22.62
N SER A 423 14.68 -9.20 -21.56
CA SER A 423 16.05 -9.76 -21.58
C SER A 423 16.05 -11.28 -21.74
N THR A 424 15.14 -12.01 -21.09
CA THR A 424 14.99 -13.46 -21.22
C THR A 424 14.64 -13.86 -22.66
N VAL A 425 13.70 -13.16 -23.29
CA VAL A 425 13.32 -13.41 -24.68
C VAL A 425 14.49 -13.11 -25.64
N THR A 426 15.19 -12.01 -25.42
CA THR A 426 16.38 -11.67 -26.23
C THR A 426 17.45 -12.75 -26.11
N THR A 427 17.78 -13.19 -24.91
CA THR A 427 18.74 -14.28 -24.67
C THR A 427 18.31 -15.56 -25.37
N PHE A 428 17.04 -15.94 -25.27
CA PHE A 428 16.50 -17.11 -25.95
C PHE A 428 16.68 -17.02 -27.48
N VAL A 429 16.35 -15.88 -28.07
CA VAL A 429 16.48 -15.66 -29.52
C VAL A 429 17.96 -15.75 -29.96
N ASP A 430 18.86 -15.11 -29.21
CA ASP A 430 20.30 -15.14 -29.49
C ASP A 430 20.87 -16.56 -29.42
N GLU A 431 20.45 -17.34 -28.42
CA GLU A 431 20.88 -18.73 -28.26
C GLU A 431 20.38 -19.63 -29.41
N VAL A 432 19.14 -19.42 -29.85
CA VAL A 432 18.61 -20.14 -31.03
C VAL A 432 19.34 -19.74 -32.29
N GLN A 433 19.62 -18.45 -32.50
CA GLN A 433 20.32 -17.95 -33.69
C GLN A 433 21.78 -18.44 -33.76
N THR A 434 22.43 -18.58 -32.62
CA THR A 434 23.80 -19.09 -32.51
C THR A 434 23.89 -20.62 -32.50
N GLY A 435 22.75 -21.32 -32.55
CA GLY A 435 22.68 -22.79 -32.51
C GLY A 435 22.91 -23.39 -31.11
N ASN A 436 22.90 -22.56 -30.05
CA ASN A 436 23.01 -23.02 -28.67
C ASN A 436 21.66 -23.51 -28.13
N PHE A 437 21.15 -24.61 -28.67
CA PHE A 437 19.84 -25.12 -28.25
C PHE A 437 19.79 -25.58 -26.79
N SER A 438 20.89 -25.97 -26.19
CA SER A 438 20.94 -26.31 -24.76
C SER A 438 20.79 -25.08 -23.88
N GLY A 439 21.38 -23.96 -24.26
CA GLY A 439 21.17 -22.67 -23.61
C GLY A 439 19.71 -22.22 -23.75
N ALA A 440 19.17 -22.23 -24.98
CA ALA A 440 17.78 -21.83 -25.23
C ALA A 440 16.76 -22.62 -24.37
N ILE A 441 16.97 -23.94 -24.20
CA ILE A 441 16.15 -24.75 -23.28
C ILE A 441 16.36 -24.29 -21.83
N GLY A 442 17.58 -23.98 -21.41
CA GLY A 442 17.90 -23.44 -20.09
C GLY A 442 17.17 -22.12 -19.86
N THR A 443 17.26 -21.19 -20.81
CA THR A 443 16.58 -19.87 -20.73
C THR A 443 15.06 -19.99 -20.59
N VAL A 444 14.41 -20.95 -21.30
CA VAL A 444 12.96 -21.19 -21.14
C VAL A 444 12.63 -21.76 -19.76
N ILE A 445 13.47 -22.63 -19.20
CA ILE A 445 13.24 -23.19 -17.85
C ILE A 445 13.50 -22.16 -16.77
N ASP A 446 14.54 -21.35 -16.92
CA ASP A 446 14.98 -20.35 -15.94
C ASP A 446 14.17 -19.03 -15.99
N GLY A 447 13.61 -18.72 -17.16
CA GLY A 447 12.87 -17.49 -17.42
C GLY A 447 11.78 -17.17 -16.38
N PRO A 448 10.91 -18.12 -16.01
CA PRO A 448 9.92 -17.87 -14.98
C PRO A 448 10.51 -17.45 -13.62
N ALA A 449 11.64 -18.03 -13.21
CA ALA A 449 12.31 -17.68 -11.96
C ALA A 449 12.96 -16.30 -12.04
N VAL A 450 13.60 -15.97 -13.17
CA VAL A 450 14.21 -14.65 -13.40
C VAL A 450 13.15 -13.54 -13.38
N ILE A 451 12.01 -13.76 -14.05
CA ILE A 451 10.90 -12.80 -14.10
C ILE A 451 10.25 -12.66 -12.71
N ALA A 452 10.03 -13.76 -11.99
CA ALA A 452 9.47 -13.74 -10.65
C ALA A 452 10.41 -13.06 -9.65
N ASP A 453 11.73 -13.31 -9.74
CA ASP A 453 12.72 -12.63 -8.89
C ASP A 453 12.74 -11.12 -9.16
N ALA A 454 12.72 -10.73 -10.42
CA ALA A 454 12.65 -9.34 -10.82
C ALA A 454 11.37 -8.65 -10.32
N PHE A 455 10.22 -9.34 -10.38
CA PHE A 455 8.95 -8.82 -9.86
C PHE A 455 8.95 -8.67 -8.35
N LEU A 456 9.45 -9.67 -7.62
CA LEU A 456 9.41 -9.69 -6.16
C LEU A 456 10.57 -8.90 -5.52
N ASN A 457 11.76 -9.02 -6.07
CA ASN A 457 13.02 -8.61 -5.44
C ASN A 457 13.86 -7.66 -6.31
N GLY A 458 13.41 -7.36 -7.55
CA GLY A 458 14.16 -6.54 -8.49
C GLY A 458 14.39 -5.13 -7.96
N GLN A 459 15.54 -4.56 -8.32
CA GLN A 459 15.92 -3.19 -7.98
C GLN A 459 16.55 -2.56 -9.21
N THR A 460 15.85 -1.61 -9.79
CA THR A 460 16.38 -0.75 -10.87
C THR A 460 16.29 0.70 -10.43
N THR A 461 17.07 1.55 -11.04
CA THR A 461 17.02 2.99 -10.82
C THR A 461 16.64 3.70 -12.11
N LEU A 462 15.69 4.63 -12.01
CA LEU A 462 15.29 5.51 -13.09
C LEU A 462 15.83 6.92 -12.83
N PRO A 463 16.81 7.41 -13.62
CA PRO A 463 17.25 8.78 -13.50
C PRO A 463 16.17 9.72 -14.08
N ILE A 464 15.65 10.61 -13.24
CA ILE A 464 14.67 11.62 -13.64
C ILE A 464 15.33 12.99 -13.53
N GLY A 465 15.50 13.64 -14.68
CA GLY A 465 16.08 14.99 -14.76
C GLY A 465 15.02 16.07 -14.72
N PHE A 466 15.26 17.11 -13.93
CA PHE A 466 14.44 18.31 -13.87
C PHE A 466 15.32 19.54 -13.96
N ASP A 467 14.83 20.58 -14.60
CA ASP A 467 15.44 21.91 -14.48
C ASP A 467 14.70 22.69 -13.38
N LEU A 468 15.39 22.97 -12.30
CA LEU A 468 14.86 23.74 -11.19
C LEU A 468 15.46 25.16 -11.20
N SER A 469 14.79 26.06 -11.88
CA SER A 469 15.20 27.49 -11.97
C SER A 469 16.61 27.69 -12.55
N GLY A 470 16.95 26.93 -13.58
CA GLY A 470 18.26 26.98 -14.25
C GLY A 470 19.33 26.08 -13.64
N PHE A 471 18.96 25.27 -12.66
CA PHE A 471 19.81 24.22 -12.07
C PHE A 471 19.33 22.84 -12.51
N PRO A 472 20.09 22.08 -13.30
CA PRO A 472 19.75 20.72 -13.67
C PRO A 472 19.92 19.80 -12.45
N VAL A 473 18.81 19.20 -12.01
CA VAL A 473 18.76 18.22 -10.92
C VAL A 473 18.38 16.87 -11.49
N THR A 474 19.13 15.84 -11.15
CA THR A 474 18.80 14.46 -11.50
C THR A 474 18.52 13.68 -10.22
N VAL A 475 17.34 13.09 -10.11
CA VAL A 475 16.96 12.17 -9.03
C VAL A 475 16.99 10.76 -9.57
N ASN A 476 17.77 9.88 -8.92
CA ASN A 476 17.84 8.46 -9.23
C ASN A 476 16.75 7.72 -8.46
N LEU A 477 15.55 7.65 -9.05
CA LEU A 477 14.39 7.05 -8.40
C LEU A 477 14.52 5.52 -8.38
N PRO A 478 14.46 4.85 -7.21
CA PRO A 478 14.47 3.40 -7.16
C PRO A 478 13.12 2.83 -7.64
N LEU A 479 13.18 1.84 -8.49
CA LEU A 479 12.05 1.03 -8.95
C LEU A 479 12.19 -0.35 -8.31
N ASN A 480 11.46 -0.55 -7.23
CA ASN A 480 11.60 -1.71 -6.36
C ASN A 480 10.59 -2.81 -6.69
N GLY A 481 11.00 -4.07 -6.55
CA GLY A 481 10.11 -5.23 -6.56
C GLY A 481 9.21 -5.25 -5.31
N ILE A 482 8.16 -6.05 -5.34
CA ILE A 482 7.09 -6.07 -4.32
C ILE A 482 7.59 -6.18 -2.88
N LEU A 483 8.65 -6.98 -2.63
CA LEU A 483 9.14 -7.29 -1.29
C LEU A 483 10.35 -6.47 -0.86
N VAL A 484 10.86 -5.61 -1.73
CA VAL A 484 12.10 -4.86 -1.46
C VAL A 484 11.89 -3.89 -0.30
N PRO A 485 12.76 -3.90 0.73
CA PRO A 485 12.71 -2.91 1.81
C PRO A 485 13.03 -1.50 1.28
N PRO A 486 12.81 -0.43 2.08
CA PRO A 486 13.16 0.92 1.68
C PRO A 486 14.60 1.03 1.24
N THR A 487 14.84 1.56 0.05
CA THR A 487 16.16 1.76 -0.52
C THR A 487 16.56 3.23 -0.49
N ALA A 488 17.80 3.50 -0.08
CA ALA A 488 18.36 4.84 -0.16
C ALA A 488 18.56 5.22 -1.63
N TYR A 489 18.16 6.43 -1.98
CA TYR A 489 18.34 6.97 -3.32
C TYR A 489 18.95 8.36 -3.28
N THR A 490 19.48 8.82 -4.41
CA THR A 490 20.29 10.03 -4.47
C THR A 490 19.71 11.03 -5.45
N ALA A 491 19.97 12.31 -5.15
CA ALA A 491 19.80 13.40 -6.09
C ALA A 491 21.15 14.06 -6.36
N SER A 492 21.38 14.44 -7.61
CA SER A 492 22.54 15.19 -8.04
C SER A 492 22.12 16.50 -8.66
N LEU A 493 22.84 17.56 -8.32
CA LEU A 493 22.64 18.91 -8.86
C LEU A 493 23.94 19.39 -9.49
N ASP A 494 23.89 19.81 -10.74
CA ASP A 494 25.00 20.51 -11.35
C ASP A 494 24.97 21.98 -10.88
N SER A 495 26.00 22.37 -10.11
CA SER A 495 26.05 23.69 -9.51
C SER A 495 26.31 24.82 -10.53
N GLY A 496 26.73 24.48 -11.75
CA GLY A 496 27.22 25.44 -12.73
C GLY A 496 28.53 26.20 -12.32
N ILE A 497 29.08 25.84 -11.15
CA ILE A 497 30.29 26.43 -10.60
C ILE A 497 31.45 25.46 -10.84
N PRO A 498 32.44 25.76 -11.70
CA PRO A 498 33.48 24.79 -12.07
C PRO A 498 34.29 24.23 -10.90
N VAL A 499 34.44 24.98 -9.80
CA VAL A 499 35.18 24.57 -8.62
C VAL A 499 34.38 23.61 -7.72
N ILE A 500 33.04 23.63 -7.80
CA ILE A 500 32.13 22.80 -7.02
C ILE A 500 31.69 21.59 -7.84
N GLY A 501 31.38 21.79 -9.13
CA GLY A 501 30.90 20.73 -10.02
C GLY A 501 29.52 20.19 -9.62
N THR A 502 29.32 18.90 -9.82
CA THR A 502 28.08 18.20 -9.46
C THR A 502 28.11 17.78 -7.99
N VAL A 503 27.08 18.13 -7.25
CA VAL A 503 26.87 17.74 -5.84
C VAL A 503 25.84 16.63 -5.79
N THR A 504 26.17 15.49 -5.20
CA THR A 504 25.27 14.34 -5.04
C THR A 504 25.00 14.10 -3.57
N VAL A 505 23.73 13.94 -3.21
CA VAL A 505 23.29 13.73 -1.82
C VAL A 505 22.19 12.64 -1.75
N PRO A 506 22.04 11.99 -0.60
CA PRO A 506 20.87 11.15 -0.37
C PRO A 506 19.61 12.01 -0.31
N VAL A 507 18.51 11.48 -0.85
CA VAL A 507 17.18 12.09 -0.75
C VAL A 507 16.53 11.63 0.55
N GLY A 508 16.07 12.59 1.34
CA GLY A 508 15.31 12.35 2.57
C GLY A 508 13.79 12.36 2.34
N GLY A 509 13.02 12.22 3.41
CA GLY A 509 11.56 12.29 3.38
C GLY A 509 10.88 10.94 3.15
N THR A 510 9.89 10.88 2.26
CA THR A 510 9.13 9.65 2.00
C THR A 510 10.04 8.53 1.48
N PRO A 511 10.09 7.38 2.17
CA PRO A 511 10.87 6.25 1.71
C PRO A 511 10.21 5.63 0.47
N ILE A 512 11.02 5.11 -0.45
CA ILE A 512 10.55 4.32 -1.60
C ILE A 512 10.96 2.88 -1.39
N SER A 513 9.97 1.99 -1.36
CA SER A 513 10.13 0.57 -1.08
C SER A 513 9.43 -0.30 -2.13
N GLY A 514 9.25 -1.57 -1.85
CA GLY A 514 8.29 -2.39 -2.57
C GLY A 514 6.90 -2.27 -1.95
N LEU A 515 5.86 -2.52 -2.75
CA LEU A 515 4.46 -2.33 -2.35
C LEU A 515 4.08 -3.09 -1.06
N ALA A 516 4.61 -4.31 -0.85
CA ALA A 516 4.34 -5.06 0.38
C ALA A 516 4.89 -4.35 1.62
N THR A 517 6.08 -3.77 1.53
CA THR A 517 6.69 -2.97 2.60
C THR A 517 5.91 -1.67 2.81
N GLY A 518 5.51 -0.99 1.72
CA GLY A 518 4.66 0.19 1.79
C GLY A 518 3.35 -0.06 2.52
N LEU A 519 2.64 -1.15 2.18
CA LEU A 519 1.35 -1.50 2.78
C LEU A 519 1.46 -2.02 4.22
N LEU A 520 2.48 -2.80 4.55
CA LEU A 520 2.58 -3.47 5.84
C LEU A 520 3.33 -2.65 6.90
N ILE A 521 4.19 -1.73 6.49
CA ILE A 521 5.01 -0.91 7.39
C ILE A 521 4.65 0.57 7.26
N TYR A 522 4.89 1.16 6.07
CA TYR A 522 4.78 2.61 5.90
C TYR A 522 3.35 3.11 6.07
N ALA A 523 2.36 2.47 5.43
CA ALA A 523 0.97 2.92 5.52
C ALA A 523 0.41 2.89 6.96
N PRO A 524 0.58 1.83 7.77
CA PRO A 524 0.17 1.84 9.17
C PRO A 524 0.89 2.91 10.02
N GLU A 525 2.15 3.22 9.73
CA GLU A 525 2.90 4.28 10.41
C GLU A 525 2.34 5.67 10.06
N GLN A 526 2.03 5.93 8.78
CA GLN A 526 1.41 7.18 8.36
C GLN A 526 0.02 7.37 8.98
N LEU A 527 -0.80 6.31 9.02
CA LEU A 527 -2.11 6.35 9.66
C LEU A 527 -2.00 6.58 11.18
N ALA A 528 -1.00 6.01 11.84
CA ALA A 528 -0.70 6.28 13.24
C ALA A 528 -0.32 7.75 13.46
N ALA A 529 0.58 8.26 12.64
CA ALA A 529 1.01 9.66 12.68
C ALA A 529 -0.16 10.64 12.48
N ALA A 530 -1.08 10.32 11.57
CA ALA A 530 -2.26 11.13 11.28
C ALA A 530 -3.18 11.35 12.49
N ILE A 531 -3.28 10.36 13.38
CA ILE A 531 -4.13 10.44 14.58
C ILE A 531 -3.33 10.74 15.86
N THR A 532 -2.02 11.02 15.74
CA THR A 532 -1.21 11.45 16.88
C THR A 532 -1.60 12.88 17.26
N PRO A 533 -1.96 13.16 18.51
CA PRO A 533 -2.31 14.51 18.94
C PRO A 533 -1.15 15.48 18.66
N ALA A 534 -1.48 16.65 18.11
CA ALA A 534 -0.51 17.74 18.02
C ALA A 534 -0.10 18.12 19.44
N GLY A 535 1.21 17.99 19.77
CA GLY A 535 1.77 18.27 21.09
C GLY A 535 1.63 19.73 21.51
#